data_87ed370350773fa632019e31345b0fda
#
_entry.id   87ed370350773fa632019e31345b0fda
#
_cell.length_a   1.000
_cell.length_b   1.000
_cell.length_c   1.000
_cell.angle_alpha   90.00
_cell.angle_beta   90.00
_cell.angle_gamma   90.00
#
_symmetry.space_group_name_H-M   'P 1'
#
loop_
_entity.id
_entity.type
_entity.pdbx_description
1 polymer ?
#
loop_
_entity_poly.entity_id
_entity_poly.type
_entity_poly.pdbx_seq_one_letter_code
_entity_poly.pdbx_strand_id
1 'polypeptide(L)'
;TGYDNIYEAQNHAPRITSVQRPEEELGRKAYTYLMDEIAGKPKIGSEQLLSWPVFADSCGCRCDTKEDFAELRRKLAQDRIETTTYTEIIKASSADFVGVETQKDLFEKIRKYIAMLDPEEFYLCLGYNTNSINTDIMSHLNTEAGNMDLLTYPKDATVPIAYRNGHFETYGRFHVNELLPEKYKEHDGSMLYTIVPVHYQERTYGYCVLGKSRLLIDSSWFHLFIMNINNALENVRKQEVMNAMVERLNRMWVYDTLTGIFNRAGFFKFSSAIVKEAQERGKPLFVLFLDLDGLKKVNDQYGHDEGDAYIKAMANVLNQVRKHGELLMRYGGDEFVILSKGYTDADAKNYISQIQT
;
A
#
# COMPACT_ATOMS: atom_id res chain seq x y z
N THR A 1 -47.31 -7.64 -9.11
CA THR A 1 -46.74 -8.88 -8.49
C THR A 1 -45.25 -8.94 -8.71
N GLY A 2 -44.53 -9.25 -7.65
CA GLY A 2 -43.09 -9.44 -7.66
C GLY A 2 -42.70 -10.91 -7.49
N TYR A 3 -41.40 -11.18 -7.59
CA TYR A 3 -40.76 -12.46 -7.26
C TYR A 3 -39.60 -12.18 -6.28
N ASP A 4 -39.23 -13.18 -5.48
CA ASP A 4 -38.20 -13.14 -4.44
C ASP A 4 -38.52 -12.32 -3.19
N ASN A 5 -39.67 -11.68 -3.10
CA ASN A 5 -40.10 -10.88 -1.94
C ASN A 5 -38.97 -9.95 -1.41
N ILE A 6 -38.24 -9.32 -2.32
CA ILE A 6 -37.12 -8.44 -2.01
C ILE A 6 -37.54 -7.25 -1.15
N TYR A 7 -36.58 -6.66 -0.48
CA TYR A 7 -36.76 -5.52 0.42
C TYR A 7 -37.58 -4.38 -0.22
N GLU A 8 -37.32 -4.04 -1.47
CA GLU A 8 -38.05 -3.01 -2.22
C GLU A 8 -39.52 -3.36 -2.42
N ALA A 9 -39.80 -4.64 -2.66
CA ALA A 9 -41.18 -5.09 -2.80
C ALA A 9 -41.97 -4.99 -1.48
N GLN A 10 -41.31 -5.28 -0.35
CA GLN A 10 -41.92 -5.18 0.99
C GLN A 10 -42.11 -3.73 1.45
N ASN A 11 -41.24 -2.83 1.01
CA ASN A 11 -41.22 -1.43 1.45
C ASN A 11 -41.81 -0.44 0.42
N HIS A 12 -42.32 -0.93 -0.71
CA HIS A 12 -43.05 -0.13 -1.69
C HIS A 12 -44.41 0.35 -1.14
N ALA A 13 -44.90 1.47 -1.59
CA ALA A 13 -46.24 1.95 -1.25
C ALA A 13 -47.07 2.11 -2.53
N PRO A 14 -48.09 1.24 -2.78
CA PRO A 14 -48.55 0.08 -1.98
C PRO A 14 -47.55 -1.09 -2.01
N ARG A 15 -47.47 -1.89 -0.94
CA ARG A 15 -46.58 -3.08 -0.87
C ARG A 15 -46.90 -4.05 -1.99
N ILE A 16 -45.85 -4.63 -2.57
CA ILE A 16 -46.00 -5.49 -3.75
C ILE A 16 -46.20 -6.95 -3.30
N THR A 17 -47.29 -7.55 -3.70
CA THR A 17 -47.48 -9.00 -3.58
C THR A 17 -46.40 -9.72 -4.33
N SER A 18 -45.72 -10.65 -3.66
CA SER A 18 -44.54 -11.32 -4.17
C SER A 18 -44.56 -12.83 -3.87
N VAL A 19 -43.55 -13.54 -4.33
CA VAL A 19 -43.29 -14.94 -4.00
C VAL A 19 -42.04 -15.01 -3.16
N GLN A 20 -42.14 -15.62 -1.98
CA GLN A 20 -40.99 -15.87 -1.10
C GLN A 20 -40.36 -17.22 -1.43
N ARG A 21 -39.06 -17.21 -1.63
CA ARG A 21 -38.26 -18.43 -1.72
C ARG A 21 -37.79 -18.87 -0.33
N PRO A 22 -37.65 -20.18 -0.09
CA PRO A 22 -37.13 -20.70 1.19
C PRO A 22 -35.63 -20.60 1.28
N GLU A 23 -35.07 -19.41 1.26
CA GLU A 23 -33.60 -19.18 1.16
C GLU A 23 -32.85 -19.74 2.36
N GLU A 24 -33.35 -19.59 3.55
CA GLU A 24 -32.79 -20.15 4.78
C GLU A 24 -32.75 -21.68 4.75
N GLU A 25 -33.88 -22.31 4.34
CA GLU A 25 -33.93 -23.76 4.20
C GLU A 25 -33.04 -24.28 3.08
N LEU A 26 -32.95 -23.54 1.97
CA LEU A 26 -32.04 -23.84 0.85
C LEU A 26 -30.61 -23.81 1.33
N GLY A 27 -30.18 -22.77 2.04
CA GLY A 27 -28.85 -22.64 2.60
C GLY A 27 -28.50 -23.75 3.58
N ARG A 28 -29.42 -24.09 4.49
CA ARG A 28 -29.22 -25.18 5.46
C ARG A 28 -29.08 -26.53 4.77
N LYS A 29 -29.91 -26.83 3.77
CA LYS A 29 -29.81 -28.09 3.01
C LYS A 29 -28.56 -28.16 2.16
N ALA A 30 -28.19 -27.08 1.48
CA ALA A 30 -26.94 -27.01 0.71
C ALA A 30 -25.72 -27.29 1.61
N TYR A 31 -25.69 -26.69 2.79
CA TYR A 31 -24.63 -26.98 3.78
C TYR A 31 -24.61 -28.47 4.20
N THR A 32 -25.79 -29.04 4.51
CA THR A 32 -25.90 -30.44 4.92
C THR A 32 -25.42 -31.37 3.80
N TYR A 33 -25.81 -31.12 2.57
CA TYR A 33 -25.40 -31.93 1.41
C TYR A 33 -23.89 -31.84 1.15
N LEU A 34 -23.31 -30.65 1.30
CA LEU A 34 -21.86 -30.47 1.19
C LEU A 34 -21.11 -31.27 2.27
N MET A 35 -21.57 -31.19 3.52
CA MET A 35 -20.96 -31.92 4.63
C MET A 35 -21.11 -33.45 4.46
N ASP A 36 -22.24 -33.91 3.95
CA ASP A 36 -22.45 -35.33 3.65
C ASP A 36 -21.55 -35.82 2.51
N GLU A 37 -21.35 -35.00 1.48
CA GLU A 37 -20.41 -35.31 0.37
C GLU A 37 -18.95 -35.37 0.87
N ILE A 38 -18.53 -34.44 1.70
CA ILE A 38 -17.19 -34.44 2.35
C ILE A 38 -17.02 -35.69 3.22
N ALA A 39 -18.09 -36.12 3.91
CA ALA A 39 -18.07 -37.35 4.73
C ALA A 39 -18.17 -38.65 3.91
N GLY A 40 -18.18 -38.58 2.57
CA GLY A 40 -18.24 -39.76 1.69
C GLY A 40 -19.60 -40.45 1.70
N LYS A 41 -20.67 -39.79 2.12
CA LYS A 41 -22.03 -40.36 2.07
C LYS A 41 -22.58 -40.37 0.63
N PRO A 42 -23.49 -41.30 0.30
CA PRO A 42 -24.08 -41.38 -1.03
C PRO A 42 -24.79 -40.09 -1.41
N LYS A 43 -24.62 -39.63 -2.64
CA LYS A 43 -25.31 -38.43 -3.17
C LYS A 43 -26.81 -38.58 -3.08
N ILE A 44 -27.45 -37.64 -2.42
CA ILE A 44 -28.89 -37.47 -2.41
C ILE A 44 -29.28 -36.82 -3.75
N GLY A 45 -30.34 -37.32 -4.39
CA GLY A 45 -30.85 -36.75 -5.62
C GLY A 45 -31.33 -35.32 -5.49
N SER A 46 -31.84 -34.72 -6.57
CA SER A 46 -32.41 -33.37 -6.54
C SER A 46 -33.64 -33.29 -5.61
N GLU A 47 -33.66 -32.32 -4.75
CA GLU A 47 -34.81 -32.02 -3.88
C GLU A 47 -35.41 -30.68 -4.30
N GLN A 48 -36.72 -30.60 -4.32
CA GLN A 48 -37.47 -29.37 -4.62
C GLN A 48 -37.93 -28.71 -3.34
N LEU A 49 -37.64 -27.44 -3.17
CA LEU A 49 -38.12 -26.59 -2.11
C LEU A 49 -39.31 -25.76 -2.65
N LEU A 50 -40.41 -25.71 -1.88
CA LEU A 50 -41.59 -24.97 -2.28
C LEU A 50 -41.42 -23.48 -1.91
N SER A 51 -41.71 -22.62 -2.87
CA SER A 51 -41.89 -21.19 -2.65
C SER A 51 -43.34 -20.92 -2.31
N TRP A 52 -43.64 -19.87 -1.54
CA TRP A 52 -45.00 -19.50 -1.16
C TRP A 52 -45.29 -18.05 -1.51
N PRO A 53 -46.59 -17.74 -1.80
CA PRO A 53 -46.99 -16.37 -2.07
C PRO A 53 -47.08 -15.54 -0.78
N VAL A 54 -46.57 -14.32 -0.86
CA VAL A 54 -46.73 -13.28 0.17
C VAL A 54 -47.67 -12.23 -0.38
N PHE A 55 -48.91 -12.25 0.11
CA PHE A 55 -49.93 -11.31 -0.32
C PHE A 55 -49.73 -9.96 0.35
N ALA A 56 -49.86 -8.87 -0.41
CA ALA A 56 -49.70 -7.51 0.06
C ALA A 56 -50.70 -6.57 -0.62
N ASP A 57 -50.59 -5.26 -0.39
CA ASP A 57 -51.57 -4.26 -0.83
C ASP A 57 -51.84 -4.26 -2.33
N SER A 58 -50.83 -4.61 -3.15
CA SER A 58 -50.92 -4.60 -4.62
C SER A 58 -51.87 -5.66 -5.21
N CYS A 59 -52.28 -6.68 -4.46
CA CYS A 59 -53.29 -7.65 -4.90
C CYS A 59 -54.73 -7.28 -4.41
N GLY A 60 -54.85 -6.17 -3.70
CA GLY A 60 -56.13 -5.77 -3.08
C GLY A 60 -56.46 -6.56 -1.81
N CYS A 61 -55.58 -7.41 -1.34
CA CYS A 61 -55.76 -8.15 -0.09
C CYS A 61 -55.55 -7.19 1.10
N ARG A 62 -56.52 -7.10 2.01
CA ARG A 62 -56.36 -6.33 3.25
C ARG A 62 -55.48 -7.14 4.21
N CYS A 63 -54.30 -6.64 4.51
CA CYS A 63 -53.53 -7.14 5.64
C CYS A 63 -54.08 -6.56 6.92
N ASP A 64 -54.76 -7.39 7.72
CA ASP A 64 -55.51 -6.99 8.92
C ASP A 64 -54.62 -6.92 10.18
N THR A 65 -53.43 -6.32 10.12
CA THR A 65 -52.62 -6.19 11.34
C THR A 65 -52.11 -4.77 11.53
N LYS A 66 -52.82 -4.00 12.36
CA LYS A 66 -52.37 -2.68 12.83
C LYS A 66 -51.04 -2.76 13.60
N GLU A 67 -50.71 -3.90 14.20
CA GLU A 67 -49.49 -4.16 14.95
C GLU A 67 -48.30 -4.27 14.01
N ASP A 68 -48.41 -4.92 12.85
CA ASP A 68 -47.36 -5.03 11.86
C ASP A 68 -46.89 -3.67 11.31
N PHE A 69 -47.78 -2.69 11.20
CA PHE A 69 -47.43 -1.35 10.71
C PHE A 69 -46.55 -0.55 11.67
N ALA A 70 -46.73 -0.71 12.98
CA ALA A 70 -45.91 0.00 13.95
C ALA A 70 -44.49 -0.59 14.01
N GLU A 71 -44.41 -1.91 13.95
CA GLU A 71 -43.12 -2.62 13.92
C GLU A 71 -42.38 -2.36 12.62
N LEU A 72 -43.05 -2.44 11.47
CA LEU A 72 -42.50 -2.11 10.17
C LEU A 72 -41.97 -0.68 10.10
N ARG A 73 -42.73 0.30 10.64
CA ARG A 73 -42.27 1.70 10.70
C ARG A 73 -41.03 1.87 11.56
N ARG A 74 -40.94 1.16 12.69
CA ARG A 74 -39.75 1.17 13.54
C ARG A 74 -38.55 0.60 12.80
N LYS A 75 -38.74 -0.55 12.14
CA LYS A 75 -37.67 -1.19 11.34
C LYS A 75 -37.22 -0.29 10.21
N LEU A 76 -38.12 0.30 9.43
CA LEU A 76 -37.82 1.26 8.37
C LEU A 76 -37.10 2.53 8.88
N ALA A 77 -37.50 3.01 10.06
CA ALA A 77 -36.86 4.16 10.67
C ALA A 77 -35.41 3.80 11.09
N GLN A 78 -35.22 2.61 11.62
CA GLN A 78 -33.89 2.12 12.02
C GLN A 78 -33.00 1.88 10.81
N ASP A 79 -33.48 1.22 9.78
CA ASP A 79 -32.76 1.00 8.50
C ASP A 79 -32.38 2.33 7.85
N ARG A 80 -33.23 3.36 7.91
CA ARG A 80 -32.88 4.71 7.43
C ARG A 80 -31.74 5.35 8.23
N ILE A 81 -31.79 5.23 9.55
CA ILE A 81 -30.75 5.78 10.42
C ILE A 81 -29.43 5.09 10.12
N GLU A 82 -29.42 3.76 10.04
CA GLU A 82 -28.23 2.98 9.71
C GLU A 82 -27.67 3.36 8.33
N THR A 83 -28.53 3.40 7.31
CA THR A 83 -28.16 3.80 5.94
C THR A 83 -27.57 5.21 5.90
N THR A 84 -28.18 6.16 6.62
CA THR A 84 -27.67 7.54 6.68
C THR A 84 -26.31 7.59 7.38
N THR A 85 -26.17 6.87 8.50
CA THR A 85 -24.91 6.81 9.27
C THR A 85 -23.78 6.22 8.43
N TYR A 86 -24.01 5.10 7.75
CA TYR A 86 -23.00 4.50 6.86
C TYR A 86 -22.66 5.43 5.70
N THR A 87 -23.63 6.13 5.11
CA THR A 87 -23.37 7.11 4.05
C THR A 87 -22.44 8.23 4.51
N GLU A 88 -22.67 8.76 5.69
CA GLU A 88 -21.82 9.82 6.27
C GLU A 88 -20.42 9.31 6.59
N ILE A 89 -20.29 8.10 7.12
CA ILE A 89 -18.98 7.46 7.37
C ILE A 89 -18.19 7.30 6.09
N ILE A 90 -18.83 6.82 5.01
CA ILE A 90 -18.17 6.62 3.71
C ILE A 90 -17.76 7.93 3.08
N LYS A 91 -18.61 8.96 3.09
CA LYS A 91 -18.26 10.29 2.58
C LYS A 91 -17.09 10.88 3.36
N ALA A 92 -17.13 10.79 4.69
CA ALA A 92 -16.08 11.29 5.56
C ALA A 92 -14.76 10.52 5.32
N SER A 93 -14.81 9.19 5.20
CA SER A 93 -13.62 8.38 4.91
C SER A 93 -13.02 8.71 3.55
N SER A 94 -13.85 8.92 2.52
CA SER A 94 -13.39 9.32 1.20
C SER A 94 -12.63 10.64 1.23
N ALA A 95 -13.14 11.64 1.95
CA ALA A 95 -12.48 12.93 2.10
C ALA A 95 -11.19 12.84 2.93
N ASP A 96 -11.23 12.11 4.03
CA ASP A 96 -10.07 11.96 4.93
C ASP A 96 -8.92 11.18 4.27
N PHE A 97 -9.20 10.26 3.36
CA PHE A 97 -8.18 9.43 2.71
C PHE A 97 -7.45 10.14 1.56
N VAL A 98 -8.05 11.19 0.96
CA VAL A 98 -7.45 11.93 -0.17
C VAL A 98 -6.13 12.60 0.22
N GLY A 99 -6.01 13.13 1.44
CA GLY A 99 -4.82 13.86 1.90
C GLY A 99 -3.79 13.01 2.63
N VAL A 100 -3.83 11.68 2.50
CA VAL A 100 -2.90 10.77 3.18
C VAL A 100 -1.60 10.64 2.40
N GLU A 101 -0.47 10.89 3.08
CA GLU A 101 0.87 10.82 2.47
C GLU A 101 1.66 9.58 2.87
N THR A 102 1.31 8.93 4.00
CA THR A 102 2.03 7.76 4.52
C THR A 102 1.10 6.60 4.85
N GLN A 103 1.62 5.37 4.75
CA GLN A 103 0.87 4.17 5.17
C GLN A 103 0.45 4.24 6.65
N LYS A 104 1.31 4.77 7.52
CA LYS A 104 1.01 4.88 8.94
C LYS A 104 -0.22 5.76 9.19
N ASP A 105 -0.26 6.92 8.56
CA ASP A 105 -1.39 7.85 8.65
C ASP A 105 -2.67 7.23 8.07
N LEU A 106 -2.55 6.51 6.94
CA LEU A 106 -3.67 5.78 6.37
C LEU A 106 -4.23 4.75 7.35
N PHE A 107 -3.39 3.95 7.99
CA PHE A 107 -3.83 2.93 8.93
C PHE A 107 -4.49 3.52 10.18
N GLU A 108 -4.01 4.66 10.67
CA GLU A 108 -4.64 5.38 11.78
C GLU A 108 -6.05 5.87 11.38
N LYS A 109 -6.20 6.41 10.19
CA LYS A 109 -7.51 6.83 9.67
C LYS A 109 -8.45 5.64 9.43
N ILE A 110 -7.96 4.53 8.88
CA ILE A 110 -8.78 3.32 8.71
C ILE A 110 -9.27 2.82 10.07
N ARG A 111 -8.41 2.77 11.10
CA ARG A 111 -8.81 2.38 12.47
C ARG A 111 -9.94 3.25 13.01
N LYS A 112 -9.86 4.57 12.81
CA LYS A 112 -10.93 5.51 13.21
C LYS A 112 -12.27 5.09 12.61
N TYR A 113 -12.31 4.80 11.31
CA TYR A 113 -13.56 4.45 10.62
C TYR A 113 -14.04 3.03 10.93
N ILE A 114 -13.14 2.07 11.12
CA ILE A 114 -13.49 0.73 11.60
C ILE A 114 -14.11 0.79 12.99
N ALA A 115 -13.58 1.61 13.89
CA ALA A 115 -14.19 1.83 15.22
C ALA A 115 -15.59 2.47 15.14
N MET A 116 -15.86 3.31 14.13
CA MET A 116 -17.19 3.89 13.92
C MET A 116 -18.17 2.91 13.28
N LEU A 117 -17.69 2.01 12.43
CA LEU A 117 -18.47 0.93 11.81
C LEU A 117 -18.74 -0.21 12.78
N ASP A 118 -17.90 -0.35 13.79
CA ASP A 118 -17.95 -1.33 14.88
C ASP A 118 -18.32 -2.76 14.43
N PRO A 119 -17.60 -3.35 13.45
CA PRO A 119 -17.82 -4.75 13.10
C PRO A 119 -17.39 -5.65 14.25
N GLU A 120 -17.97 -6.86 14.37
CA GLU A 120 -17.50 -7.81 15.39
C GLU A 120 -16.01 -8.14 15.18
N GLU A 121 -15.62 -8.40 13.93
CA GLU A 121 -14.23 -8.63 13.57
C GLU A 121 -13.89 -8.04 12.20
N PHE A 122 -12.73 -7.40 12.10
CA PHE A 122 -12.17 -6.90 10.86
C PHE A 122 -10.66 -7.10 10.83
N TYR A 123 -10.15 -7.64 9.74
CA TYR A 123 -8.72 -7.84 9.53
C TYR A 123 -8.32 -7.31 8.16
N LEU A 124 -7.35 -6.40 8.11
CA LEU A 124 -6.72 -5.96 6.86
C LEU A 124 -5.42 -6.73 6.70
N CYS A 125 -5.37 -7.63 5.73
CA CYS A 125 -4.21 -8.46 5.41
C CYS A 125 -3.53 -7.90 4.16
N LEU A 126 -2.32 -7.37 4.31
CA LEU A 126 -1.55 -6.80 3.21
C LEU A 126 -0.31 -7.65 2.90
N GLY A 127 -0.01 -7.82 1.63
CA GLY A 127 1.15 -8.56 1.19
C GLY A 127 2.45 -7.97 1.73
N TYR A 128 3.37 -8.83 2.15
CA TYR A 128 4.61 -8.42 2.80
C TYR A 128 5.48 -7.50 1.92
N ASN A 129 5.47 -7.72 0.60
CA ASN A 129 6.27 -6.94 -0.34
C ASN A 129 5.68 -5.55 -0.67
N THR A 130 4.43 -5.27 -0.26
CA THR A 130 3.83 -3.94 -0.46
C THR A 130 4.46 -2.88 0.44
N ASN A 131 5.18 -3.27 1.48
CA ASN A 131 5.89 -2.39 2.40
C ASN A 131 7.33 -2.04 1.95
N SER A 132 7.86 -2.67 0.89
CA SER A 132 9.23 -2.45 0.40
C SER A 132 9.24 -1.83 -1.00
N ILE A 133 8.75 -0.60 -1.11
CA ILE A 133 8.74 0.18 -2.36
C ILE A 133 10.15 0.35 -2.93
N ASN A 134 11.18 0.36 -2.09
CA ASN A 134 12.58 0.42 -2.55
C ASN A 134 13.00 -0.79 -3.39
N THR A 135 12.45 -1.98 -3.14
CA THR A 135 12.75 -3.18 -3.97
C THR A 135 11.98 -3.15 -5.29
N ASP A 136 10.74 -2.69 -5.30
CA ASP A 136 9.94 -2.59 -6.52
C ASP A 136 10.49 -1.53 -7.48
N ILE A 137 10.90 -0.36 -6.97
CA ILE A 137 11.47 0.71 -7.81
C ILE A 137 12.80 0.27 -8.41
N MET A 138 13.66 -0.42 -7.65
CA MET A 138 14.95 -0.90 -8.15
C MET A 138 14.77 -2.05 -9.15
N SER A 139 13.78 -2.91 -8.99
CA SER A 139 13.48 -3.97 -9.95
C SER A 139 12.87 -3.43 -11.25
N HIS A 140 11.99 -2.44 -11.18
CA HIS A 140 11.39 -1.80 -12.37
C HIS A 140 12.35 -0.92 -13.18
N LEU A 141 13.42 -0.44 -12.56
CA LEU A 141 14.43 0.40 -13.23
C LEU A 141 15.60 -0.40 -13.82
N ASN A 142 15.77 -1.65 -13.39
CA ASN A 142 16.83 -2.54 -13.86
C ASN A 142 16.37 -3.67 -14.79
N THR A 143 15.07 -3.85 -14.95
CA THR A 143 14.50 -4.80 -15.92
C THR A 143 13.82 -4.02 -17.04
N GLU A 144 14.33 -4.17 -18.24
CA GLU A 144 13.56 -3.94 -19.46
C GLU A 144 12.25 -4.73 -19.31
N ALA A 145 11.15 -4.00 -19.24
CA ALA A 145 9.74 -4.42 -19.36
C ALA A 145 9.51 -5.94 -19.49
N GLY A 146 9.80 -6.69 -18.46
CA GLY A 146 9.53 -8.12 -18.40
C GLY A 146 8.52 -8.39 -17.30
N ASN A 147 7.26 -8.61 -17.70
CA ASN A 147 6.17 -9.29 -16.99
C ASN A 147 6.42 -9.58 -15.50
N MET A 148 6.27 -8.57 -14.67
CA MET A 148 5.97 -8.81 -13.27
C MET A 148 4.50 -9.24 -13.25
N ASP A 149 4.23 -10.45 -12.79
CA ASP A 149 2.88 -10.97 -12.57
C ASP A 149 2.18 -10.11 -11.51
N LEU A 150 1.58 -9.00 -11.95
CA LEU A 150 0.84 -8.05 -11.12
C LEU A 150 -0.35 -8.71 -10.41
N LEU A 151 -0.75 -9.89 -10.90
CA LEU A 151 -1.87 -10.70 -10.40
C LEU A 151 -1.45 -11.76 -9.37
N THR A 152 -0.15 -11.92 -9.11
CA THR A 152 0.31 -12.93 -8.16
C THR A 152 0.16 -12.42 -6.73
N TYR A 153 -0.67 -13.09 -5.95
CA TYR A 153 -0.73 -12.85 -4.50
C TYR A 153 0.63 -13.15 -3.86
N PRO A 154 1.12 -12.28 -2.97
CA PRO A 154 2.35 -12.56 -2.23
C PRO A 154 2.17 -13.82 -1.38
N LYS A 155 3.24 -14.60 -1.20
CA LYS A 155 3.21 -15.83 -0.38
C LYS A 155 3.02 -15.52 1.11
N ASP A 156 3.42 -14.34 1.53
CA ASP A 156 3.35 -13.88 2.91
C ASP A 156 2.61 -12.54 3.00
N ALA A 157 1.90 -12.35 4.10
CA ALA A 157 1.19 -11.13 4.42
C ALA A 157 1.43 -10.69 5.86
N THR A 158 1.03 -9.46 6.16
CA THR A 158 0.98 -8.89 7.51
C THR A 158 -0.44 -8.44 7.81
N VAL A 159 -0.81 -8.32 9.07
CA VAL A 159 -2.09 -7.74 9.49
C VAL A 159 -1.84 -6.40 10.19
N PRO A 160 -1.71 -5.29 9.44
CA PRO A 160 -1.49 -3.97 10.04
C PRO A 160 -2.69 -3.49 10.86
N ILE A 161 -3.88 -4.01 10.57
CA ILE A 161 -5.10 -3.69 11.31
C ILE A 161 -5.86 -4.99 11.56
N ALA A 162 -5.96 -5.37 12.82
CA ALA A 162 -6.89 -6.37 13.34
C ALA A 162 -7.79 -5.67 14.36
N TYR A 163 -9.11 -5.79 14.19
CA TYR A 163 -10.12 -5.30 15.13
C TYR A 163 -10.97 -6.47 15.58
N ARG A 164 -11.02 -6.67 16.88
CA ARG A 164 -11.79 -7.75 17.52
C ARG A 164 -12.25 -7.32 18.89
N ASN A 165 -13.54 -7.51 19.20
CA ASN A 165 -14.09 -7.20 20.52
C ASN A 165 -13.79 -5.75 20.99
N GLY A 166 -13.87 -4.76 20.09
CA GLY A 166 -13.59 -3.36 20.41
C GLY A 166 -12.11 -2.97 20.52
N HIS A 167 -11.18 -3.89 20.27
CA HIS A 167 -9.75 -3.65 20.41
C HIS A 167 -9.01 -3.77 19.08
N PHE A 168 -7.98 -2.91 18.91
CA PHE A 168 -7.09 -2.95 17.76
C PHE A 168 -5.79 -3.65 18.11
N GLU A 169 -5.36 -4.53 17.21
CA GLU A 169 -4.09 -5.22 17.26
C GLU A 169 -3.37 -5.16 15.90
N THR A 170 -2.14 -5.64 15.88
CA THR A 170 -1.36 -5.86 14.66
C THR A 170 -0.74 -7.24 14.73
N TYR A 171 -0.50 -7.86 13.57
CA TYR A 171 0.21 -9.11 13.48
C TYR A 171 1.31 -9.02 12.42
N GLY A 172 2.43 -9.62 12.73
CA GLY A 172 3.58 -9.66 11.85
C GLY A 172 3.34 -10.53 10.61
N ARG A 173 4.41 -11.12 10.11
CA ARG A 173 4.39 -11.94 8.90
C ARG A 173 3.72 -13.30 9.15
N PHE A 174 2.84 -13.71 8.22
CA PHE A 174 2.22 -15.03 8.18
C PHE A 174 2.08 -15.52 6.73
N HIS A 175 1.89 -16.80 6.54
CA HIS A 175 1.75 -17.39 5.21
C HIS A 175 0.31 -17.25 4.70
N VAL A 176 0.11 -16.74 3.48
CA VAL A 176 -1.22 -16.41 2.93
C VAL A 176 -2.14 -17.64 2.81
N ASN A 177 -1.59 -18.86 2.66
CA ASN A 177 -2.39 -20.08 2.65
C ASN A 177 -3.19 -20.31 3.95
N GLU A 178 -2.82 -19.66 5.03
CA GLU A 178 -3.54 -19.72 6.29
C GLU A 178 -4.79 -18.84 6.32
N LEU A 179 -4.92 -17.91 5.36
CA LEU A 179 -5.96 -16.88 5.26
C LEU A 179 -5.94 -15.88 6.42
N LEU A 180 -5.77 -16.35 7.64
CA LEU A 180 -5.59 -15.57 8.87
C LEU A 180 -4.60 -16.31 9.78
N PRO A 181 -3.80 -15.58 10.57
CA PRO A 181 -3.01 -16.17 11.65
C PRO A 181 -3.87 -17.00 12.60
N GLU A 182 -3.34 -18.15 13.07
CA GLU A 182 -4.05 -19.05 13.98
C GLU A 182 -4.65 -18.35 15.20
N LYS A 183 -3.94 -17.37 15.76
CA LYS A 183 -4.41 -16.51 16.86
C LYS A 183 -5.82 -15.93 16.63
N TYR A 184 -6.18 -15.66 15.38
CA TYR A 184 -7.45 -15.04 14.99
C TYR A 184 -8.52 -16.05 14.55
N LYS A 185 -8.18 -17.34 14.51
CA LYS A 185 -9.11 -18.43 14.17
C LYS A 185 -9.74 -19.09 15.38
N GLU A 186 -9.22 -18.84 16.59
CA GLU A 186 -9.74 -19.42 17.82
C GLU A 186 -11.06 -18.76 18.23
N HIS A 187 -12.15 -19.51 18.12
CA HIS A 187 -13.50 -19.10 18.48
C HIS A 187 -14.28 -20.20 19.16
N ASP A 188 -15.17 -19.80 20.06
CA ASP A 188 -16.17 -20.70 20.63
C ASP A 188 -17.34 -20.85 19.63
N GLY A 189 -17.36 -21.94 18.87
CA GLY A 189 -18.43 -22.27 17.93
C GLY A 189 -18.12 -21.99 16.46
N SER A 190 -19.16 -22.11 15.61
CA SER A 190 -19.02 -21.90 14.15
C SER A 190 -18.87 -20.43 13.81
N MET A 191 -17.95 -20.14 12.87
CA MET A 191 -17.61 -18.81 12.43
C MET A 191 -17.81 -18.67 10.92
N LEU A 192 -18.43 -17.59 10.48
CA LEU A 192 -18.51 -17.22 9.08
C LEU A 192 -17.58 -16.04 8.81
N TYR A 193 -16.65 -16.24 7.91
CA TYR A 193 -15.77 -15.18 7.40
C TYR A 193 -16.14 -14.80 5.98
N THR A 194 -16.17 -13.48 5.75
CA THR A 194 -16.26 -12.94 4.39
C THR A 194 -14.91 -12.33 4.02
N ILE A 195 -14.36 -12.74 2.88
CA ILE A 195 -13.08 -12.27 2.38
C ILE A 195 -13.33 -11.35 1.19
N VAL A 196 -12.80 -10.13 1.26
CA VAL A 196 -12.91 -9.13 0.19
C VAL A 196 -11.52 -8.73 -0.29
N PRO A 197 -11.24 -8.82 -1.60
CA PRO A 197 -9.94 -8.45 -2.14
C PRO A 197 -9.68 -6.95 -1.98
N VAL A 198 -8.44 -6.62 -1.67
CA VAL A 198 -7.91 -5.25 -1.62
C VAL A 198 -6.99 -5.08 -2.82
N HIS A 199 -7.46 -4.37 -3.84
CA HIS A 199 -6.74 -4.22 -5.11
C HIS A 199 -7.08 -2.90 -5.79
N TYR A 200 -6.21 -2.45 -6.67
CA TYR A 200 -6.45 -1.31 -7.54
C TYR A 200 -6.14 -1.73 -8.99
N GLN A 201 -7.15 -1.76 -9.85
CA GLN A 201 -7.04 -2.31 -11.20
C GLN A 201 -6.45 -3.74 -11.15
N GLU A 202 -5.31 -3.96 -11.82
CA GLU A 202 -4.61 -5.25 -11.88
C GLU A 202 -3.65 -5.49 -10.69
N ARG A 203 -3.41 -4.47 -9.85
CA ARG A 203 -2.49 -4.58 -8.71
C ARG A 203 -3.22 -5.06 -7.47
N THR A 204 -2.77 -6.18 -6.92
CA THR A 204 -3.28 -6.73 -5.66
C THR A 204 -2.44 -6.25 -4.49
N TYR A 205 -3.10 -5.70 -3.46
CA TYR A 205 -2.47 -5.32 -2.19
C TYR A 205 -2.62 -6.42 -1.14
N GLY A 206 -3.70 -7.18 -1.22
CA GLY A 206 -4.04 -8.21 -0.27
C GLY A 206 -5.56 -8.42 -0.19
N TYR A 207 -6.06 -8.58 1.02
CA TYR A 207 -7.49 -8.78 1.26
C TYR A 207 -7.87 -8.30 2.65
N CYS A 208 -9.16 -8.03 2.85
CA CYS A 208 -9.71 -7.89 4.20
C CYS A 208 -10.62 -9.06 4.53
N VAL A 209 -10.71 -9.37 5.81
CA VAL A 209 -11.57 -10.42 6.35
C VAL A 209 -12.51 -9.82 7.36
N LEU A 210 -13.80 -10.14 7.25
CA LEU A 210 -14.84 -9.78 8.21
C LEU A 210 -15.39 -11.05 8.83
N GLY A 211 -15.44 -11.08 10.16
CA GLY A 211 -16.08 -12.15 10.91
C GLY A 211 -17.47 -11.72 11.38
N LYS A 212 -18.46 -12.64 11.31
CA LYS A 212 -19.85 -12.48 11.79
C LYS A 212 -20.57 -11.21 11.35
N SER A 213 -20.11 -10.53 10.31
CA SER A 213 -20.68 -9.24 9.91
C SER A 213 -21.91 -9.39 9.04
N ARG A 214 -23.02 -8.79 9.46
CA ARG A 214 -24.19 -8.58 8.61
C ARG A 214 -24.01 -7.46 7.60
N LEU A 215 -23.03 -6.59 7.79
CA LEU A 215 -22.74 -5.40 6.97
C LEU A 215 -22.54 -5.70 5.48
N LEU A 216 -22.16 -6.92 5.13
CA LEU A 216 -21.84 -7.32 3.75
C LEU A 216 -23.02 -7.93 2.99
N ILE A 217 -24.00 -8.49 3.69
CA ILE A 217 -25.06 -9.26 3.05
C ILE A 217 -26.09 -8.33 2.42
N ASP A 218 -26.30 -7.16 3.01
CA ASP A 218 -27.41 -6.26 2.66
C ASP A 218 -26.99 -4.89 2.10
N SER A 219 -25.68 -4.56 1.98
CA SER A 219 -25.33 -3.20 1.59
C SER A 219 -24.07 -3.07 0.73
N SER A 220 -24.15 -2.22 -0.28
CA SER A 220 -23.02 -1.73 -1.08
C SER A 220 -22.01 -0.86 -0.28
N TRP A 221 -22.34 -0.52 0.98
CA TRP A 221 -21.58 0.42 1.82
C TRP A 221 -20.17 -0.05 2.11
N PHE A 222 -20.03 -1.31 2.50
CA PHE A 222 -18.74 -1.87 2.81
C PHE A 222 -17.84 -1.97 1.56
N HIS A 223 -18.44 -2.29 0.41
CA HIS A 223 -17.73 -2.29 -0.85
C HIS A 223 -17.18 -0.90 -1.19
N LEU A 224 -17.96 0.16 -1.01
CA LEU A 224 -17.52 1.55 -1.20
C LEU A 224 -16.41 1.92 -0.21
N PHE A 225 -16.49 1.48 1.04
CA PHE A 225 -15.44 1.69 2.03
C PHE A 225 -14.12 1.02 1.61
N ILE A 226 -14.17 -0.22 1.15
CA ILE A 226 -12.99 -0.93 0.63
C ILE A 226 -12.44 -0.24 -0.63
N MET A 227 -13.31 0.26 -1.52
CA MET A 227 -12.85 1.07 -2.65
C MET A 227 -12.09 2.32 -2.22
N ASN A 228 -12.55 3.00 -1.17
CA ASN A 228 -11.82 4.15 -0.61
C ASN A 228 -10.45 3.74 -0.07
N ILE A 229 -10.35 2.60 0.62
CA ILE A 229 -9.07 2.03 1.09
C ILE A 229 -8.15 1.69 -0.10
N ASN A 230 -8.68 1.04 -1.13
CA ASN A 230 -7.94 0.68 -2.33
C ASN A 230 -7.33 1.91 -3.01
N ASN A 231 -8.13 2.96 -3.20
CA ASN A 231 -7.69 4.22 -3.78
C ASN A 231 -6.63 4.91 -2.92
N ALA A 232 -6.81 4.88 -1.59
CA ALA A 232 -5.86 5.49 -0.66
C ALA A 232 -4.52 4.75 -0.63
N LEU A 233 -4.52 3.41 -0.63
CA LEU A 233 -3.29 2.61 -0.73
C LEU A 233 -2.53 2.90 -2.01
N GLU A 234 -3.23 2.99 -3.14
CA GLU A 234 -2.60 3.33 -4.42
C GLU A 234 -2.05 4.76 -4.44
N ASN A 235 -2.75 5.73 -3.84
CA ASN A 235 -2.27 7.11 -3.72
C ASN A 235 -0.99 7.20 -2.87
N VAL A 236 -0.97 6.54 -1.70
CA VAL A 236 0.23 6.48 -0.85
C VAL A 236 1.39 5.85 -1.61
N ARG A 237 1.17 4.71 -2.28
CA ARG A 237 2.19 4.06 -3.11
C ARG A 237 2.74 4.99 -4.20
N LYS A 238 1.87 5.67 -4.94
CA LYS A 238 2.27 6.62 -5.99
C LYS A 238 3.11 7.76 -5.41
N GLN A 239 2.74 8.27 -4.25
CA GLN A 239 3.47 9.33 -3.57
C GLN A 239 4.88 8.86 -3.16
N GLU A 240 5.00 7.65 -2.60
CA GLU A 240 6.29 7.08 -2.22
C GLU A 240 7.19 6.85 -3.45
N VAL A 241 6.65 6.32 -4.54
CA VAL A 241 7.37 6.16 -5.82
C VAL A 241 7.83 7.52 -6.35
N MET A 242 6.96 8.52 -6.33
CA MET A 242 7.28 9.88 -6.78
C MET A 242 8.41 10.48 -5.95
N ASN A 243 8.34 10.36 -4.61
CA ASN A 243 9.36 10.86 -3.70
C ASN A 243 10.72 10.19 -3.95
N ALA A 244 10.73 8.87 -4.14
CA ALA A 244 11.95 8.13 -4.47
C ALA A 244 12.53 8.53 -5.82
N MET A 245 11.69 8.80 -6.83
CA MET A 245 12.14 9.33 -8.13
C MET A 245 12.73 10.74 -8.00
N VAL A 246 12.09 11.62 -7.24
CA VAL A 246 12.60 12.99 -6.99
C VAL A 246 13.95 12.93 -6.27
N GLU A 247 14.08 12.08 -5.25
CA GLU A 247 15.38 11.88 -4.58
C GLU A 247 16.45 11.37 -5.55
N ARG A 248 16.11 10.42 -6.41
CA ARG A 248 17.05 9.89 -7.41
C ARG A 248 17.46 10.96 -8.41
N LEU A 249 16.50 11.74 -8.95
CA LEU A 249 16.79 12.88 -9.84
C LEU A 249 17.68 13.92 -9.16
N ASN A 250 17.40 14.24 -7.89
CA ASN A 250 18.25 15.17 -7.11
C ASN A 250 19.66 14.64 -6.93
N ARG A 251 19.83 13.33 -6.67
CA ARG A 251 21.15 12.70 -6.60
C ARG A 251 21.87 12.78 -7.94
N MET A 252 21.22 12.40 -9.05
CA MET A 252 21.83 12.47 -10.40
C MET A 252 22.21 13.90 -10.80
N TRP A 253 21.44 14.89 -10.35
CA TRP A 253 21.71 16.31 -10.62
C TRP A 253 22.94 16.83 -9.86
N VAL A 254 23.26 16.24 -8.69
CA VAL A 254 24.32 16.74 -7.77
C VAL A 254 25.55 15.84 -7.80
N TYR A 255 25.41 14.54 -8.07
CA TYR A 255 26.50 13.58 -8.02
C TYR A 255 26.82 13.00 -9.39
N ASP A 256 28.08 12.64 -9.60
CA ASP A 256 28.54 11.89 -10.76
C ASP A 256 28.09 10.41 -10.63
N THR A 257 27.45 9.89 -11.66
CA THR A 257 26.82 8.55 -11.62
C THR A 257 27.81 7.41 -11.58
N LEU A 258 29.05 7.62 -12.08
CA LEU A 258 30.08 6.62 -12.10
C LEU A 258 30.82 6.51 -10.76
N THR A 259 31.12 7.65 -10.16
CA THR A 259 32.02 7.74 -8.99
C THR A 259 31.30 8.01 -7.67
N GLY A 260 30.06 8.51 -7.71
CA GLY A 260 29.29 8.86 -6.52
C GLY A 260 29.77 10.11 -5.77
N ILE A 261 30.83 10.79 -6.22
CA ILE A 261 31.22 12.10 -5.71
C ILE A 261 30.45 13.22 -6.41
N PHE A 262 30.63 14.49 -6.00
CA PHE A 262 29.91 15.58 -6.66
C PHE A 262 30.27 15.66 -8.15
N ASN A 263 29.25 15.93 -8.96
CA ASN A 263 29.43 16.40 -10.33
C ASN A 263 29.66 17.93 -10.35
N ARG A 264 29.81 18.51 -11.52
CA ARG A 264 30.03 19.95 -11.68
C ARG A 264 28.92 20.80 -11.07
N ALA A 265 27.63 20.42 -11.29
CA ALA A 265 26.49 21.15 -10.74
C ALA A 265 26.44 21.08 -9.21
N GLY A 266 26.66 19.91 -8.62
CA GLY A 266 26.73 19.72 -7.17
C GLY A 266 27.86 20.53 -6.55
N PHE A 267 29.03 20.51 -7.15
CA PHE A 267 30.18 21.29 -6.67
C PHE A 267 29.86 22.78 -6.63
N PHE A 268 29.36 23.37 -7.72
CA PHE A 268 29.03 24.79 -7.73
C PHE A 268 27.90 25.17 -6.75
N LYS A 269 26.94 24.26 -6.55
CA LYS A 269 25.87 24.46 -5.56
C LYS A 269 26.41 24.61 -4.13
N PHE A 270 27.39 23.77 -3.75
CA PHE A 270 27.91 23.75 -2.37
C PHE A 270 29.17 24.57 -2.16
N SER A 271 29.95 24.88 -3.22
CA SER A 271 31.19 25.66 -3.11
C SER A 271 30.94 27.09 -2.62
N SER A 272 29.81 27.70 -2.97
CA SER A 272 29.48 29.07 -2.58
C SER A 272 29.49 29.25 -1.06
N ALA A 273 29.03 28.26 -0.29
CA ALA A 273 29.05 28.31 1.16
C ALA A 273 30.48 28.28 1.75
N ILE A 274 31.36 27.44 1.17
CA ILE A 274 32.78 27.35 1.59
C ILE A 274 33.52 28.64 1.27
N VAL A 275 33.31 29.21 0.07
CA VAL A 275 33.91 30.47 -0.35
C VAL A 275 33.47 31.60 0.58
N LYS A 276 32.17 31.72 0.86
CA LYS A 276 31.65 32.74 1.75
C LYS A 276 32.22 32.62 3.15
N GLU A 277 32.28 31.41 3.72
CA GLU A 277 32.82 31.19 5.06
C GLU A 277 34.34 31.49 5.10
N ALA A 278 35.08 31.17 4.04
CA ALA A 278 36.51 31.51 3.95
C ALA A 278 36.72 33.02 3.92
N GLN A 279 35.91 33.76 3.14
CA GLN A 279 35.95 35.23 3.09
C GLN A 279 35.63 35.86 4.43
N GLU A 280 34.55 35.44 5.11
CA GLU A 280 34.11 35.98 6.42
C GLU A 280 35.14 35.72 7.51
N ARG A 281 35.90 34.63 7.44
CA ARG A 281 36.90 34.23 8.42
C ARG A 281 38.33 34.61 8.05
N GLY A 282 38.53 35.25 6.89
CA GLY A 282 39.87 35.59 6.37
C GLY A 282 40.77 34.38 6.14
N LYS A 283 40.18 33.21 5.81
CA LYS A 283 40.95 31.98 5.55
C LYS A 283 41.27 31.83 4.08
N PRO A 284 42.47 31.34 3.71
CA PRO A 284 42.76 31.05 2.33
C PRO A 284 41.91 29.90 1.80
N LEU A 285 41.59 29.95 0.51
CA LEU A 285 40.97 28.84 -0.22
C LEU A 285 42.07 27.95 -0.79
N PHE A 286 41.89 26.66 -0.69
CA PHE A 286 42.70 25.65 -1.32
C PHE A 286 41.91 24.99 -2.43
N VAL A 287 42.40 25.03 -3.65
CA VAL A 287 41.79 24.37 -4.83
C VAL A 287 42.86 23.46 -5.43
N LEU A 288 42.54 22.18 -5.54
CA LEU A 288 43.42 21.19 -6.14
C LEU A 288 42.73 20.61 -7.38
N PHE A 289 43.38 20.75 -8.54
CA PHE A 289 43.02 20.08 -9.79
C PHE A 289 43.87 18.84 -9.97
N LEU A 290 43.23 17.74 -10.32
CA LEU A 290 43.86 16.45 -10.52
C LEU A 290 43.40 15.89 -11.87
N ASP A 291 44.32 15.32 -12.58
CA ASP A 291 44.12 14.60 -13.84
C ASP A 291 44.63 13.17 -13.69
N LEU A 292 43.90 12.20 -14.20
CA LEU A 292 44.21 10.78 -14.06
C LEU A 292 45.02 10.31 -15.26
N ASP A 293 46.32 10.24 -15.05
CA ASP A 293 47.29 9.87 -16.11
C ASP A 293 47.01 8.48 -16.70
N GLY A 294 47.01 8.38 -18.00
CA GLY A 294 47.02 7.10 -18.72
C GLY A 294 45.68 6.45 -18.95
N LEU A 295 44.55 7.09 -18.59
CA LEU A 295 43.21 6.54 -18.78
C LEU A 295 42.95 6.08 -20.22
N LYS A 296 43.41 6.85 -21.23
CA LYS A 296 43.27 6.46 -22.64
C LYS A 296 43.98 5.14 -22.95
N LYS A 297 45.19 4.92 -22.40
CA LYS A 297 45.91 3.65 -22.60
C LYS A 297 45.18 2.48 -21.97
N VAL A 298 44.58 2.68 -20.78
CA VAL A 298 43.79 1.65 -20.11
C VAL A 298 42.56 1.31 -20.96
N ASN A 299 41.85 2.31 -21.45
CA ASN A 299 40.67 2.10 -22.32
C ASN A 299 41.07 1.36 -23.62
N ASP A 300 42.13 1.78 -24.27
CA ASP A 300 42.58 1.20 -25.54
C ASP A 300 43.07 -0.26 -25.37
N GLN A 301 43.64 -0.60 -24.22
CA GLN A 301 44.23 -1.91 -23.97
C GLN A 301 43.24 -2.90 -23.31
N TYR A 302 42.34 -2.44 -22.42
CA TYR A 302 41.54 -3.28 -21.57
C TYR A 302 40.02 -3.01 -21.70
N GLY A 303 39.65 -1.99 -22.45
CA GLY A 303 38.24 -1.61 -22.64
C GLY A 303 37.73 -0.57 -21.65
N HIS A 304 36.55 -0.01 -21.96
CA HIS A 304 35.95 1.08 -21.19
C HIS A 304 35.56 0.67 -19.75
N ASP A 305 35.18 -0.59 -19.55
CA ASP A 305 34.77 -1.08 -18.20
C ASP A 305 35.99 -1.00 -17.22
N GLU A 306 37.20 -1.31 -17.70
CA GLU A 306 38.41 -1.20 -16.88
C GLU A 306 38.83 0.25 -16.66
N GLY A 307 38.61 1.12 -17.65
CA GLY A 307 38.75 2.57 -17.48
C GLY A 307 37.81 3.15 -16.46
N ASP A 308 36.53 2.69 -16.44
CA ASP A 308 35.59 3.08 -15.44
C ASP A 308 35.96 2.60 -14.03
N ALA A 309 36.52 1.38 -13.92
CA ALA A 309 37.06 0.87 -12.67
C ALA A 309 38.25 1.72 -12.17
N TYR A 310 39.12 2.17 -13.09
CA TYR A 310 40.24 3.03 -12.77
C TYR A 310 39.80 4.41 -12.25
N ILE A 311 38.81 5.02 -12.90
CA ILE A 311 38.20 6.27 -12.44
C ILE A 311 37.54 6.10 -11.05
N LYS A 312 36.79 5.01 -10.81
CA LYS A 312 36.21 4.69 -9.51
C LYS A 312 37.24 4.51 -8.41
N ALA A 313 38.36 3.85 -8.74
CA ALA A 313 39.47 3.66 -7.80
C ALA A 313 40.06 5.01 -7.37
N MET A 314 40.32 5.91 -8.32
CA MET A 314 40.80 7.27 -8.03
C MET A 314 39.84 8.06 -7.14
N ALA A 315 38.52 8.03 -7.47
CA ALA A 315 37.49 8.69 -6.67
C ALA A 315 37.46 8.17 -5.24
N ASN A 316 37.63 6.84 -5.05
CA ASN A 316 37.67 6.21 -3.73
C ASN A 316 38.92 6.67 -2.93
N VAL A 317 40.10 6.71 -3.55
CA VAL A 317 41.34 7.21 -2.90
C VAL A 317 41.15 8.66 -2.46
N LEU A 318 40.68 9.53 -3.35
CA LEU A 318 40.43 10.94 -3.03
C LEU A 318 39.39 11.10 -1.92
N ASN A 319 38.37 10.26 -1.91
CA ASN A 319 37.32 10.29 -0.88
C ASN A 319 37.82 9.80 0.49
N GLN A 320 38.82 8.91 0.54
CA GLN A 320 39.48 8.47 1.78
C GLN A 320 40.45 9.51 2.35
N VAL A 321 41.15 10.21 1.50
CA VAL A 321 42.16 11.22 1.89
C VAL A 321 41.47 12.55 2.29
N ARG A 322 40.31 12.88 1.71
CA ARG A 322 39.64 14.16 1.98
C ARG A 322 39.25 14.31 3.44
N LYS A 323 39.40 15.51 3.98
CA LYS A 323 38.98 15.86 5.33
C LYS A 323 37.52 16.28 5.37
N HIS A 324 36.93 16.23 6.58
CA HIS A 324 35.54 16.67 6.77
C HIS A 324 35.36 18.15 6.39
N GLY A 325 34.35 18.43 5.56
CA GLY A 325 34.03 19.78 5.08
C GLY A 325 34.73 20.17 3.76
N GLU A 326 35.47 19.28 3.15
CA GLU A 326 36.01 19.46 1.80
C GLU A 326 35.03 19.00 0.74
N LEU A 327 34.99 19.72 -0.39
CA LEU A 327 34.24 19.29 -1.56
C LEU A 327 35.15 18.60 -2.52
N LEU A 328 34.77 17.40 -2.95
CA LEU A 328 35.41 16.63 -3.99
C LEU A 328 34.43 16.44 -5.14
N MET A 329 34.85 16.79 -6.36
CA MET A 329 34.06 16.56 -7.56
C MET A 329 34.88 15.89 -8.67
N ARG A 330 34.14 15.23 -9.55
CA ARG A 330 34.62 14.87 -10.89
C ARG A 330 34.17 15.96 -11.86
N TYR A 331 35.15 16.65 -12.49
CA TYR A 331 34.85 17.74 -13.42
C TYR A 331 34.40 17.20 -14.78
N GLY A 332 35.02 16.10 -15.25
CA GLY A 332 34.67 15.36 -16.46
C GLY A 332 35.78 14.39 -16.83
N GLY A 333 35.46 13.27 -17.49
CA GLY A 333 36.47 12.30 -17.92
C GLY A 333 37.34 11.80 -16.77
N ASP A 334 38.62 12.18 -16.81
CA ASP A 334 39.69 11.86 -15.87
C ASP A 334 40.03 12.99 -14.88
N GLU A 335 39.31 14.12 -14.94
CA GLU A 335 39.60 15.32 -14.16
C GLU A 335 38.80 15.36 -12.84
N PHE A 336 39.51 15.67 -11.74
CA PHE A 336 38.94 15.81 -10.40
C PHE A 336 39.33 17.16 -9.79
N VAL A 337 38.47 17.70 -8.94
CA VAL A 337 38.72 18.96 -8.22
C VAL A 337 38.35 18.80 -6.75
N ILE A 338 39.22 19.29 -5.89
CA ILE A 338 39.02 19.39 -4.45
C ILE A 338 39.03 20.88 -4.06
N LEU A 339 38.01 21.27 -3.28
CA LEU A 339 37.93 22.61 -2.69
C LEU A 339 37.90 22.49 -1.16
N SER A 340 38.80 23.24 -0.53
CA SER A 340 38.89 23.34 0.94
C SER A 340 39.24 24.76 1.38
N LYS A 341 39.26 25.00 2.69
CA LYS A 341 39.61 26.30 3.31
C LYS A 341 40.59 26.12 4.43
N GLY A 342 41.44 27.15 4.63
CA GLY A 342 42.34 27.24 5.77
C GLY A 342 43.60 26.35 5.67
N TYR A 343 43.99 25.91 4.48
CA TYR A 343 45.24 25.19 4.24
C TYR A 343 46.41 26.14 4.19
N THR A 344 47.52 25.76 4.82
CA THR A 344 48.84 26.35 4.61
C THR A 344 49.56 25.67 3.44
N ASP A 345 50.62 26.26 2.94
CA ASP A 345 51.45 25.64 1.91
C ASP A 345 52.02 24.27 2.34
N ALA A 346 52.31 24.10 3.61
CA ALA A 346 52.77 22.84 4.18
C ALA A 346 51.66 21.78 4.18
N ASP A 347 50.42 22.18 4.55
CA ASP A 347 49.27 21.29 4.49
C ASP A 347 48.94 20.84 3.07
N ALA A 348 49.01 21.76 2.11
CA ALA A 348 48.81 21.47 0.69
C ALA A 348 49.83 20.45 0.15
N LYS A 349 51.12 20.63 0.45
CA LYS A 349 52.16 19.69 0.06
C LYS A 349 51.96 18.30 0.67
N ASN A 350 51.62 18.24 1.95
CA ASN A 350 51.33 16.98 2.65
C ASN A 350 50.15 16.26 2.04
N TYR A 351 49.10 17.02 1.70
CA TYR A 351 47.90 16.47 1.07
C TYR A 351 48.18 15.85 -0.30
N ILE A 352 48.95 16.55 -1.12
CA ILE A 352 49.39 16.05 -2.44
C ILE A 352 50.22 14.76 -2.28
N SER A 353 51.15 14.72 -1.32
CA SER A 353 51.95 13.53 -1.04
C SER A 353 51.12 12.31 -0.63
N GLN A 354 50.02 12.52 0.11
CA GLN A 354 49.11 11.43 0.50
C GLN A 354 48.31 10.84 -0.68
N ILE A 355 48.08 11.63 -1.73
CA ILE A 355 47.39 11.16 -2.95
C ILE A 355 48.35 10.38 -3.87
N GLN A 356 49.64 10.70 -3.85
CA GLN A 356 50.66 10.10 -4.71
C GLN A 356 51.24 8.78 -4.17
N THR A 357 50.90 8.41 -2.93
CA THR A 357 51.31 7.16 -2.28
C THR A 357 50.26 6.08 -2.46
#